data_778993fa6ad4e75631b06d7d126fbe94
#
_entry.id   778993fa6ad4e75631b06d7d126fbe94
#
_cell.length_a   1.000
_cell.length_b   1.000
_cell.length_c   1.000
_cell.angle_alpha   90.00
_cell.angle_beta   90.00
_cell.angle_gamma   90.00
#
_symmetry.space_group_name_H-M   'P 1'
#
loop_
_entity.id
_entity.type
_entity.pdbx_description
1 polymer ?
#
loop_
_entity_poly.entity_id
_entity_poly.type
_entity_poly.pdbx_seq_one_letter_code
_entity_poly.pdbx_strand_id
1 'polypeptide(L)'
;MKFLPVLLLCLCFLSSRAQFRELDNNAFAPGEKLKYRVHYGIIDAGVAEIEIEPEEKKLGSRTVYHAVGKGYTNRTFDFFFKVRDRYETYIDKTAVVPILFVRRVDEGGFKINQNQMFNHYENTVSSDGKTHNVPPHVQDMLSSFYFARTIDYSKADEGQVF
;
A
#
# COMPACT_ATOMS: atom_id res chain seq x y z
N MET A 1 14.28 -21.37 -63.85
CA MET A 1 14.59 -20.45 -62.77
C MET A 1 13.36 -20.34 -61.89
N LYS A 2 13.41 -20.93 -60.68
CA LYS A 2 12.30 -20.93 -59.74
C LYS A 2 12.60 -19.86 -58.64
N PHE A 3 11.84 -18.79 -58.63
CA PHE A 3 11.91 -17.78 -57.55
C PHE A 3 11.21 -18.31 -56.33
N LEU A 4 11.96 -18.48 -55.24
CA LEU A 4 11.47 -18.82 -53.90
C LEU A 4 11.09 -17.51 -53.21
N PRO A 5 9.83 -17.28 -52.77
CA PRO A 5 9.50 -16.11 -52.03
C PRO A 5 10.03 -16.27 -50.60
N VAL A 6 10.94 -15.37 -50.21
CA VAL A 6 11.40 -15.23 -48.81
C VAL A 6 10.26 -14.62 -48.01
N LEU A 7 9.57 -15.46 -47.25
CA LEU A 7 8.57 -15.02 -46.27
C LEU A 7 9.29 -14.37 -45.09
N LEU A 8 9.36 -13.04 -45.09
CA LEU A 8 9.90 -12.24 -43.99
C LEU A 8 8.92 -12.30 -42.81
N LEU A 9 9.16 -13.23 -41.88
CA LEU A 9 8.40 -13.38 -40.67
C LEU A 9 8.81 -12.23 -39.71
N CYS A 10 8.09 -11.09 -39.75
CA CYS A 10 8.20 -10.02 -38.79
C CYS A 10 7.69 -10.57 -37.45
N LEU A 11 8.59 -11.06 -36.60
CA LEU A 11 8.32 -11.29 -35.17
C LEU A 11 8.17 -9.92 -34.47
N CYS A 12 6.94 -9.43 -34.43
CA CYS A 12 6.57 -8.37 -33.51
C CYS A 12 6.76 -8.92 -32.09
N PHE A 13 7.89 -8.63 -31.45
CA PHE A 13 8.05 -8.77 -30.04
C PHE A 13 7.11 -7.74 -29.38
N LEU A 14 5.88 -8.16 -29.10
CA LEU A 14 4.99 -7.46 -28.18
C LEU A 14 5.67 -7.54 -26.82
N SER A 15 6.47 -6.53 -26.51
CA SER A 15 6.93 -6.32 -25.13
C SER A 15 5.69 -6.07 -24.29
N SER A 16 5.15 -7.13 -23.67
CA SER A 16 4.16 -7.03 -22.61
C SER A 16 4.82 -6.24 -21.47
N ARG A 17 4.70 -4.91 -21.54
CA ARG A 17 4.98 -4.10 -20.35
C ARG A 17 3.90 -4.47 -19.35
N ALA A 18 4.30 -4.92 -18.18
CA ALA A 18 3.39 -5.07 -17.07
C ALA A 18 2.70 -3.71 -16.87
N GLN A 19 1.44 -3.64 -17.29
CA GLN A 19 0.67 -2.42 -17.18
C GLN A 19 0.12 -2.37 -15.76
N PHE A 20 0.31 -1.25 -15.07
CA PHE A 20 -0.38 -1.02 -13.82
C PHE A 20 -1.90 -1.15 -14.06
N ARG A 21 -2.59 -1.85 -13.19
CA ARG A 21 -4.06 -1.88 -13.22
C ARG A 21 -4.59 -0.45 -13.04
N GLU A 22 -5.77 -0.21 -13.56
CA GLU A 22 -6.53 1.00 -13.29
C GLU A 22 -7.73 0.64 -12.42
N LEU A 23 -7.92 1.38 -11.33
CA LEU A 23 -9.02 1.22 -10.41
C LEU A 23 -9.74 2.55 -10.24
N ASP A 24 -11.04 2.54 -10.47
CA ASP A 24 -11.88 3.67 -10.13
C ASP A 24 -12.04 3.75 -8.61
N ASN A 25 -11.45 4.78 -8.01
CA ASN A 25 -11.52 4.99 -6.58
C ASN A 25 -12.59 6.03 -6.24
N ASN A 26 -13.70 5.56 -5.68
CA ASN A 26 -14.77 6.37 -5.10
C ASN A 26 -14.90 6.18 -3.58
N ALA A 27 -13.97 5.44 -2.95
CA ALA A 27 -14.08 5.00 -1.56
C ALA A 27 -13.36 5.93 -0.57
N PHE A 28 -12.38 6.70 -1.04
CA PHE A 28 -11.59 7.61 -0.21
C PHE A 28 -11.00 8.76 -1.05
N ALA A 29 -10.64 9.84 -0.37
CA ALA A 29 -10.10 11.06 -1.02
C ALA A 29 -9.03 11.75 -0.15
N PRO A 30 -8.20 12.63 -0.74
CA PRO A 30 -7.32 13.52 0.01
C PRO A 30 -8.07 14.30 1.09
N GLY A 31 -7.45 14.42 2.26
CA GLY A 31 -8.02 15.10 3.43
C GLY A 31 -8.92 14.20 4.30
N GLU A 32 -9.12 12.93 3.93
CA GLU A 32 -9.85 11.99 4.79
C GLU A 32 -9.08 11.74 6.09
N LYS A 33 -9.81 11.78 7.22
CA LYS A 33 -9.28 11.48 8.56
C LYS A 33 -10.19 10.51 9.27
N LEU A 34 -9.62 9.40 9.71
CA LEU A 34 -10.28 8.36 10.48
C LEU A 34 -9.62 8.26 11.84
N LYS A 35 -10.42 8.27 12.90
CA LYS A 35 -9.94 8.16 14.27
C LYS A 35 -10.66 7.04 14.98
N TYR A 36 -9.89 6.12 15.53
CA TYR A 36 -10.38 4.97 16.26
C TYR A 36 -9.91 5.03 17.71
N ARG A 37 -10.82 4.76 18.63
CA ARG A 37 -10.48 4.53 20.01
C ARG A 37 -10.19 3.05 20.21
N VAL A 38 -9.01 2.76 20.74
CA VAL A 38 -8.58 1.41 21.08
C VAL A 38 -8.88 1.15 22.53
N HIS A 39 -9.68 0.15 22.84
CA HIS A 39 -10.06 -0.19 24.21
C HIS A 39 -9.93 -1.70 24.45
N TYR A 40 -9.64 -2.05 25.69
CA TYR A 40 -9.67 -3.42 26.17
C TYR A 40 -10.77 -3.55 27.23
N GLY A 41 -11.87 -4.21 26.89
CA GLY A 41 -13.07 -4.19 27.70
C GLY A 41 -13.61 -2.77 27.87
N ILE A 42 -13.70 -2.31 29.11
CA ILE A 42 -14.17 -0.95 29.48
C ILE A 42 -13.04 0.09 29.58
N ILE A 43 -11.79 -0.32 29.41
CA ILE A 43 -10.63 0.54 29.61
C ILE A 43 -10.13 1.07 28.29
N ASP A 44 -10.08 2.40 28.13
CA ASP A 44 -9.48 3.04 26.97
C ASP A 44 -7.95 2.88 27.01
N ALA A 45 -7.41 2.18 26.03
CA ALA A 45 -5.99 1.87 25.94
C ALA A 45 -5.21 2.91 25.10
N GLY A 46 -5.82 3.41 24.03
CA GLY A 46 -5.13 4.29 23.11
C GLY A 46 -5.99 4.78 21.96
N VAL A 47 -5.31 5.30 20.96
CA VAL A 47 -5.91 5.85 19.73
C VAL A 47 -5.14 5.34 18.52
N ALA A 48 -5.88 5.01 17.46
CA ALA A 48 -5.35 4.83 16.13
C ALA A 48 -5.95 5.89 15.20
N GLU A 49 -5.11 6.58 14.47
CA GLU A 49 -5.51 7.61 13.50
C GLU A 49 -4.96 7.24 12.14
N ILE A 50 -5.78 7.39 11.10
CA ILE A 50 -5.38 7.20 9.71
C ILE A 50 -5.84 8.43 8.94
N GLU A 51 -4.93 9.04 8.19
CA GLU A 51 -5.19 10.25 7.42
C GLU A 51 -4.60 10.11 6.01
N ILE A 52 -5.34 10.56 5.00
CA ILE A 52 -4.77 10.86 3.69
C ILE A 52 -4.45 12.35 3.67
N GLU A 53 -3.19 12.69 3.50
CA GLU A 53 -2.75 14.08 3.42
C GLU A 53 -3.55 14.82 2.32
N PRO A 54 -3.92 16.09 2.55
CA PRO A 54 -4.74 16.85 1.60
C PRO A 54 -4.07 17.04 0.24
N GLU A 55 -2.73 17.07 0.21
CA GLU A 55 -1.97 17.32 -1.00
C GLU A 55 -1.46 16.02 -1.61
N GLU A 56 -1.80 15.81 -2.88
CA GLU A 56 -1.23 14.73 -3.68
C GLU A 56 0.27 14.98 -3.91
N LYS A 57 1.06 13.91 -3.88
CA LYS A 57 2.51 13.98 -4.12
C LYS A 57 2.89 13.28 -5.41
N LYS A 58 4.11 13.54 -5.88
CA LYS A 58 4.70 12.83 -7.01
C LYS A 58 5.91 12.02 -6.55
N LEU A 59 5.92 10.74 -6.91
CA LEU A 59 7.10 9.86 -6.82
C LEU A 59 7.48 9.42 -8.23
N GLY A 60 8.58 9.98 -8.74
CA GLY A 60 8.94 9.84 -10.15
C GLY A 60 7.86 10.41 -11.06
N SER A 61 7.36 9.61 -11.99
CA SER A 61 6.27 9.98 -12.91
C SER A 61 4.87 9.71 -12.35
N ARG A 62 4.75 9.10 -11.16
CA ARG A 62 3.47 8.66 -10.58
C ARG A 62 2.91 9.69 -9.61
N THR A 63 1.62 9.97 -9.69
CA THR A 63 0.88 10.73 -8.68
C THR A 63 0.43 9.78 -7.59
N VAL A 64 0.64 10.14 -6.34
CA VAL A 64 0.36 9.27 -5.18
C VAL A 64 -0.44 10.01 -4.12
N TYR A 65 -1.29 9.27 -3.42
CA TYR A 65 -1.82 9.66 -2.12
C TYR A 65 -0.78 9.35 -1.04
N HIS A 66 -0.63 10.26 -0.09
CA HIS A 66 0.20 10.03 1.10
C HIS A 66 -0.71 9.72 2.28
N ALA A 67 -0.84 8.45 2.63
CA ALA A 67 -1.58 8.02 3.80
C ALA A 67 -0.65 7.85 5.00
N VAL A 68 -1.08 8.35 6.15
CA VAL A 68 -0.34 8.32 7.43
C VAL A 68 -1.20 7.67 8.50
N GLY A 69 -0.70 6.57 9.06
CA GLY A 69 -1.28 5.91 10.22
C GLY A 69 -0.47 6.22 11.48
N LYS A 70 -1.13 6.53 12.59
CA LYS A 70 -0.52 6.73 13.90
C LYS A 70 -1.23 5.88 14.92
N GLY A 71 -0.46 5.16 15.74
CA GLY A 71 -0.96 4.40 16.89
C GLY A 71 -0.27 4.86 18.15
N TYR A 72 -1.04 5.19 19.18
CA TYR A 72 -0.45 5.59 20.45
C TYR A 72 -1.33 5.24 21.65
N THR A 73 -0.70 4.78 22.72
CA THR A 73 -1.36 4.54 24.00
C THR A 73 -1.64 5.85 24.72
N ASN A 74 -2.70 5.86 25.52
CA ASN A 74 -3.01 6.97 26.40
C ASN A 74 -2.07 6.99 27.62
N ARG A 75 -2.14 8.11 28.40
CA ARG A 75 -1.23 8.35 29.53
C ARG A 75 -1.27 7.27 30.60
N THR A 76 -2.42 6.65 30.82
CA THR A 76 -2.61 5.59 31.82
C THR A 76 -1.93 4.30 31.36
N PHE A 77 -2.11 3.94 30.09
CA PHE A 77 -1.48 2.75 29.50
C PHE A 77 0.02 2.91 29.26
N ASP A 78 0.51 4.14 29.02
CA ASP A 78 1.95 4.42 28.89
C ASP A 78 2.78 3.92 30.07
N PHE A 79 2.18 3.87 31.26
CA PHE A 79 2.84 3.37 32.45
C PHE A 79 3.12 1.86 32.37
N PHE A 80 2.25 1.10 31.69
CA PHE A 80 2.38 -0.35 31.54
C PHE A 80 3.11 -0.72 30.25
N PHE A 81 2.67 -0.14 29.13
CA PHE A 81 3.22 -0.42 27.82
C PHE A 81 3.00 0.76 26.88
N LYS A 82 4.07 1.50 26.63
CA LYS A 82 4.02 2.70 25.80
C LYS A 82 4.13 2.33 24.34
N VAL A 83 3.16 2.77 23.51
CA VAL A 83 3.16 2.64 22.06
C VAL A 83 3.23 4.01 21.42
N ARG A 84 4.13 4.17 20.45
CA ARG A 84 4.24 5.35 19.60
C ARG A 84 4.63 4.89 18.19
N ASP A 85 3.62 4.56 17.42
CA ASP A 85 3.79 4.02 16.07
C ASP A 85 3.40 5.04 15.03
N ARG A 86 4.16 5.05 13.95
CA ARG A 86 3.85 5.80 12.74
C ARG A 86 4.12 4.95 11.52
N TYR A 87 3.13 4.83 10.68
CA TYR A 87 3.17 4.17 9.39
C TYR A 87 2.82 5.19 8.31
N GLU A 88 3.53 5.14 7.19
CA GLU A 88 3.22 5.98 6.05
C GLU A 88 3.23 5.13 4.78
N THR A 89 2.29 5.36 3.90
CA THR A 89 2.30 4.74 2.57
C THR A 89 2.02 5.78 1.50
N TYR A 90 2.72 5.61 0.39
CA TYR A 90 2.55 6.41 -0.81
C TYR A 90 1.84 5.53 -1.83
N ILE A 91 0.53 5.70 -1.94
CA ILE A 91 -0.37 4.86 -2.75
C ILE A 91 -0.49 5.47 -4.14
N ASP A 92 -0.17 4.71 -5.17
CA ASP A 92 -0.43 5.13 -6.56
C ASP A 92 -1.91 5.45 -6.76
N LYS A 93 -2.18 6.65 -7.29
CA LYS A 93 -3.55 7.17 -7.44
C LYS A 93 -4.39 6.34 -8.39
N THR A 94 -3.78 5.81 -9.44
CA THR A 94 -4.48 5.08 -10.50
C THR A 94 -4.66 3.61 -10.19
N ALA A 95 -3.62 2.98 -9.63
CA ALA A 95 -3.61 1.53 -9.43
C ALA A 95 -4.00 1.11 -8.02
N VAL A 96 -4.02 2.03 -7.07
CA VAL A 96 -4.24 1.77 -5.63
C VAL A 96 -3.31 0.68 -5.12
N VAL A 97 -2.00 0.90 -5.36
CA VAL A 97 -0.91 0.03 -4.86
C VAL A 97 0.18 0.89 -4.22
N PRO A 98 0.93 0.38 -3.23
CA PRO A 98 1.97 1.14 -2.58
C PRO A 98 3.20 1.28 -3.49
N ILE A 99 3.82 2.47 -3.49
CA ILE A 99 5.13 2.71 -4.09
C ILE A 99 6.21 2.72 -3.02
N LEU A 100 5.92 3.33 -1.88
CA LEU A 100 6.81 3.42 -0.73
C LEU A 100 6.00 3.21 0.54
N PHE A 101 6.46 2.34 1.42
CA PHE A 101 5.94 2.17 2.77
C PHE A 101 7.04 2.49 3.79
N VAL A 102 6.68 3.27 4.80
CA VAL A 102 7.58 3.72 5.87
C VAL A 102 7.01 3.22 7.20
N ARG A 103 7.84 2.55 7.99
CA ARG A 103 7.47 2.00 9.29
C ARG A 103 8.38 2.55 10.38
N ARG A 104 7.80 3.21 11.36
CA ARG A 104 8.44 3.75 12.56
C ARG A 104 7.66 3.27 13.76
N VAL A 105 8.17 2.31 14.49
CA VAL A 105 7.54 1.63 15.62
C VAL A 105 8.34 1.86 16.88
N ASP A 106 7.67 2.17 17.97
CA ASP A 106 8.22 2.21 19.32
C ASP A 106 7.19 1.62 20.30
N GLU A 107 7.34 0.33 20.59
CA GLU A 107 6.42 -0.46 21.42
C GLU A 107 7.17 -0.99 22.65
N GLY A 108 6.99 -0.37 23.79
CA GLY A 108 7.64 -0.80 25.05
C GLY A 108 9.17 -0.81 24.97
N GLY A 109 9.77 0.02 24.11
CA GLY A 109 11.22 0.08 23.85
C GLY A 109 11.69 -0.77 22.67
N PHE A 110 10.86 -1.65 22.11
CA PHE A 110 11.14 -2.31 20.85
C PHE A 110 10.95 -1.29 19.71
N LYS A 111 11.97 -1.15 18.85
CA LYS A 111 11.96 -0.15 17.80
C LYS A 111 12.17 -0.73 16.40
N ILE A 112 11.36 -0.28 15.46
CA ILE A 112 11.54 -0.54 14.02
C ILE A 112 11.67 0.79 13.29
N ASN A 113 12.64 0.85 12.39
CA ASN A 113 12.85 1.97 11.48
C ASN A 113 13.13 1.40 10.10
N GLN A 114 12.09 1.22 9.30
CA GLN A 114 12.15 0.49 8.04
C GLN A 114 11.47 1.26 6.92
N ASN A 115 12.03 1.19 5.73
CA ASN A 115 11.41 1.65 4.49
C ASN A 115 11.34 0.48 3.53
N GLN A 116 10.21 0.35 2.82
CA GLN A 116 9.99 -0.65 1.79
C GLN A 116 9.62 0.04 0.49
N MET A 117 10.42 -0.19 -0.55
CA MET A 117 10.18 0.34 -1.89
C MET A 117 9.62 -0.78 -2.77
N PHE A 118 8.46 -0.54 -3.38
CA PHE A 118 7.78 -1.51 -4.24
C PHE A 118 8.04 -1.21 -5.71
N ASN A 119 8.44 -2.24 -6.45
CA ASN A 119 8.54 -2.22 -7.90
C ASN A 119 7.50 -3.17 -8.50
N HIS A 120 6.35 -2.63 -8.87
CA HIS A 120 5.25 -3.42 -9.43
C HIS A 120 5.47 -3.85 -10.88
N TYR A 121 6.47 -3.32 -11.59
CA TYR A 121 6.86 -3.80 -12.92
C TYR A 121 7.64 -5.11 -12.85
N GLU A 122 8.43 -5.27 -11.80
CA GLU A 122 9.26 -6.45 -11.56
C GLU A 122 8.67 -7.38 -10.49
N ASN A 123 7.56 -6.97 -9.84
CA ASN A 123 6.95 -7.66 -8.71
C ASN A 123 7.97 -7.92 -7.60
N THR A 124 8.65 -6.86 -7.17
CA THR A 124 9.66 -6.93 -6.10
C THR A 124 9.42 -5.85 -5.04
N VAL A 125 9.89 -6.12 -3.83
CA VAL A 125 9.99 -5.16 -2.74
C VAL A 125 11.43 -5.11 -2.23
N SER A 126 11.97 -3.91 -2.08
CA SER A 126 13.31 -3.70 -1.53
C SER A 126 13.22 -3.06 -0.15
N SER A 127 13.92 -3.64 0.83
CA SER A 127 14.02 -3.16 2.21
C SER A 127 15.36 -3.55 2.81
N ASP A 128 16.01 -2.64 3.53
CA ASP A 128 17.25 -2.89 4.26
C ASP A 128 18.35 -3.52 3.38
N GLY A 129 18.45 -3.06 2.13
CA GLY A 129 19.43 -3.54 1.15
C GLY A 129 19.14 -4.93 0.56
N LYS A 130 17.97 -5.52 0.86
CA LYS A 130 17.53 -6.79 0.30
C LYS A 130 16.33 -6.58 -0.60
N THR A 131 16.24 -7.40 -1.65
CA THR A 131 15.10 -7.40 -2.57
C THR A 131 14.45 -8.79 -2.56
N HIS A 132 13.12 -8.80 -2.50
CA HIS A 132 12.31 -10.02 -2.45
C HIS A 132 11.26 -9.97 -3.56
N ASN A 133 10.98 -11.13 -4.16
CA ASN A 133 9.84 -11.27 -5.08
C ASN A 133 8.53 -11.25 -4.29
N VAL A 134 7.52 -10.59 -4.86
CA VAL A 134 6.19 -10.48 -4.29
C VAL A 134 5.13 -10.72 -5.36
N PRO A 135 3.91 -11.09 -4.99
CA PRO A 135 2.81 -11.20 -5.95
C PRO A 135 2.53 -9.88 -6.68
N PRO A 136 1.97 -9.93 -7.90
CA PRO A 136 1.46 -8.74 -8.57
C PRO A 136 0.46 -7.98 -7.69
N HIS A 137 0.53 -6.66 -7.72
CA HIS A 137 -0.36 -5.77 -6.98
C HIS A 137 -0.34 -5.95 -5.45
N VAL A 138 0.77 -6.48 -4.91
CA VAL A 138 0.96 -6.62 -3.46
C VAL A 138 0.67 -5.30 -2.74
N GLN A 139 0.09 -5.41 -1.56
CA GLN A 139 -0.25 -4.28 -0.70
C GLN A 139 0.64 -4.25 0.55
N ASP A 140 0.88 -3.07 1.09
CA ASP A 140 1.33 -2.91 2.48
C ASP A 140 0.13 -2.81 3.44
N MET A 141 0.40 -2.66 4.73
CA MET A 141 -0.62 -2.62 5.78
C MET A 141 -1.65 -1.50 5.60
N LEU A 142 -1.23 -0.28 5.23
CA LEU A 142 -2.15 0.84 5.06
C LEU A 142 -2.81 0.81 3.67
N SER A 143 -2.04 0.51 2.62
CA SER A 143 -2.59 0.44 1.28
C SER A 143 -3.63 -0.68 1.14
N SER A 144 -3.46 -1.81 1.84
CA SER A 144 -4.46 -2.89 1.88
C SER A 144 -5.80 -2.43 2.48
N PHE A 145 -5.76 -1.61 3.54
CA PHE A 145 -6.95 -1.01 4.12
C PHE A 145 -7.71 -0.14 3.11
N TYR A 146 -6.99 0.71 2.37
CA TYR A 146 -7.61 1.55 1.35
C TYR A 146 -8.06 0.75 0.14
N PHE A 147 -7.27 -0.21 -0.32
CA PHE A 147 -7.65 -1.10 -1.41
C PHE A 147 -8.93 -1.90 -1.09
N ALA A 148 -9.03 -2.49 0.09
CA ALA A 148 -10.20 -3.24 0.51
C ALA A 148 -11.50 -2.41 0.42
N ARG A 149 -11.43 -1.10 0.65
CA ARG A 149 -12.58 -0.20 0.56
C ARG A 149 -13.04 0.06 -0.88
N THR A 150 -12.20 -0.20 -1.89
CA THR A 150 -12.56 -0.06 -3.31
C THR A 150 -13.28 -1.29 -3.86
N ILE A 151 -13.35 -2.38 -3.10
CA ILE A 151 -13.97 -3.64 -3.53
C ILE A 151 -15.49 -3.55 -3.39
N ASP A 152 -16.20 -3.90 -4.46
CA ASP A 152 -17.66 -4.04 -4.43
C ASP A 152 -18.04 -5.42 -3.86
N TYR A 153 -18.16 -5.51 -2.56
CA TYR A 153 -18.52 -6.75 -1.85
C TYR A 153 -19.94 -7.24 -2.15
N SER A 154 -20.80 -6.40 -2.76
CA SER A 154 -22.16 -6.83 -3.13
C SER A 154 -22.16 -7.89 -4.24
N LYS A 155 -21.06 -8.03 -4.97
CA LYS A 155 -20.83 -8.99 -6.05
C LYS A 155 -19.92 -10.16 -5.64
N ALA A 156 -19.54 -10.21 -4.36
CA ALA A 156 -18.65 -11.25 -3.86
C ALA A 156 -19.42 -12.56 -3.59
N ASP A 157 -18.83 -13.66 -4.04
CA ASP A 157 -19.33 -15.01 -3.68
C ASP A 157 -18.80 -15.42 -2.30
N GLU A 158 -19.53 -16.32 -1.62
CA GLU A 158 -19.10 -16.88 -0.34
C GLU A 158 -17.77 -17.64 -0.51
N GLY A 159 -16.75 -17.27 0.28
CA GLY A 159 -15.42 -17.87 0.23
C GLY A 159 -14.49 -17.27 -0.85
N GLN A 160 -14.92 -16.25 -1.57
CA GLN A 160 -14.05 -15.54 -2.51
C GLN A 160 -12.88 -14.84 -1.79
N VAL A 161 -11.66 -14.99 -2.34
CA VAL A 161 -10.45 -14.32 -1.87
C VAL A 161 -10.13 -13.14 -2.80
N PHE A 162 -9.79 -12.00 -2.21
CA PHE A 162 -9.45 -10.77 -2.92
C PHE A 162 -7.98 -10.41 -2.80
#